data_3edae0e4e83dffc9280ea99274cea739
#
_entry.id   3edae0e4e83dffc9280ea99274cea739
#
_cell.length_a   1.000
_cell.length_b   1.000
_cell.length_c   1.000
_cell.angle_alpha   90.00
_cell.angle_beta   90.00
_cell.angle_gamma   90.00
#
_symmetry.space_group_name_H-M   'P 1'
#
loop_
_entity.id
_entity.type
_entity.pdbx_description
1 polymer ?
#
loop_
_entity_poly.entity_id
_entity_poly.type
_entity_poly.pdbx_seq_one_letter_code
_entity_poly.pdbx_strand_id
1 'polypeptide(L)'
;MKQGILTINAGSSSIKFALFPLARPISARAEVHGQIDGIGTAATRMEAHDKSGERVADQPIAGDKVSHDQAFDALLKWFLEAYTGWHIIAVGHRVVHGGERYSKPTLIDPTVLEHLTGFIPLAPLHQPHNVAGIRALGNLLPNVPQIA
;
A
#
# COMPACT_ATOMS: atom_id res chain seq x y z
N MET A 1 -11.13 7.59 -18.24
CA MET A 1 -10.11 7.28 -17.22
C MET A 1 -10.45 5.92 -16.60
N LYS A 2 -9.48 5.04 -16.53
CA LYS A 2 -9.66 3.72 -15.94
C LYS A 2 -9.68 3.85 -14.41
N GLN A 3 -10.53 3.09 -13.76
CA GLN A 3 -10.63 3.05 -12.29
C GLN A 3 -9.97 1.79 -11.75
N GLY A 4 -9.27 1.92 -10.65
CA GLY A 4 -8.59 0.80 -10.01
C GLY A 4 -8.58 0.86 -8.50
N ILE A 5 -8.37 -0.31 -7.91
CA ILE A 5 -8.20 -0.52 -6.47
C ILE A 5 -6.73 -0.83 -6.23
N LEU A 6 -6.10 -0.04 -5.38
CA LEU A 6 -4.72 -0.28 -4.94
C LEU A 6 -4.73 -1.15 -3.69
N THR A 7 -3.93 -2.21 -3.68
CA THR A 7 -3.72 -3.02 -2.48
C THR A 7 -2.32 -2.81 -1.93
N ILE A 8 -2.21 -2.78 -0.61
CA ILE A 8 -0.97 -2.53 0.12
C ILE A 8 -0.75 -3.60 1.19
N ASN A 9 0.47 -4.10 1.26
CA ASN A 9 0.95 -4.93 2.35
C ASN A 9 2.29 -4.36 2.82
N ALA A 10 2.27 -3.60 3.91
CA ALA A 10 3.45 -2.97 4.48
C ALA A 10 4.05 -3.84 5.58
N GLY A 11 5.28 -4.26 5.39
CA GLY A 11 6.10 -4.97 6.37
C GLY A 11 7.16 -4.06 7.00
N SER A 12 8.04 -4.64 7.83
CA SER A 12 9.09 -3.90 8.53
C SER A 12 10.12 -3.24 7.60
N SER A 13 10.45 -3.89 6.49
CA SER A 13 11.47 -3.44 5.53
C SER A 13 11.00 -3.47 4.08
N SER A 14 9.71 -3.71 3.84
CA SER A 14 9.15 -3.84 2.50
C SER A 14 7.73 -3.33 2.41
N ILE A 15 7.33 -2.95 1.20
CA ILE A 15 5.95 -2.67 0.83
C ILE A 15 5.65 -3.48 -0.43
N LYS A 16 4.63 -4.32 -0.41
CA LYS A 16 4.08 -4.96 -1.60
C LYS A 16 2.80 -4.25 -2.01
N PHE A 17 2.66 -4.03 -3.30
CA PHE A 17 1.50 -3.33 -3.86
C PHE A 17 0.99 -4.01 -5.13
N ALA A 18 -0.29 -3.82 -5.41
CA ALA A 18 -0.90 -4.20 -6.68
C ALA A 18 -2.07 -3.28 -7.01
N LEU A 19 -2.25 -2.98 -8.30
CA LEU A 19 -3.40 -2.25 -8.81
C LEU A 19 -4.31 -3.22 -9.56
N PHE A 20 -5.56 -3.32 -9.16
CA PHE A 20 -6.58 -4.12 -9.80
C PHE A 20 -7.57 -3.24 -10.55
N PRO A 21 -7.88 -3.53 -11.82
CA PRO A 21 -8.97 -2.86 -12.51
C PRO A 21 -10.29 -3.02 -11.79
N LEU A 22 -11.08 -1.93 -11.70
CA LEU A 22 -12.45 -2.04 -11.21
C LEU A 22 -13.29 -2.80 -12.24
N ALA A 23 -13.73 -3.98 -11.88
CA ALA A 23 -14.57 -4.85 -12.68
C ALA A 23 -15.51 -5.66 -11.78
N ARG A 24 -16.54 -6.24 -12.34
CA ARG A 24 -17.45 -7.13 -11.61
C ARG A 24 -17.57 -8.47 -12.34
N PRO A 25 -17.03 -9.57 -11.80
CA PRO A 25 -16.19 -9.64 -10.59
C PRO A 25 -14.84 -8.95 -10.76
N ILE A 26 -14.19 -8.58 -9.64
CA ILE A 26 -12.83 -8.04 -9.69
C ILE A 26 -11.89 -9.09 -10.26
N SER A 27 -11.06 -8.68 -11.21
CA SER A 27 -10.06 -9.56 -11.81
C SER A 27 -9.08 -10.10 -10.75
N ALA A 28 -8.79 -11.38 -10.79
CA ALA A 28 -7.71 -11.96 -9.99
C ALA A 28 -6.31 -11.52 -10.48
N ARG A 29 -6.23 -10.91 -11.67
CA ARG A 29 -4.98 -10.46 -12.28
C ARG A 29 -4.85 -8.96 -12.15
N ALA A 30 -3.77 -8.52 -11.50
CA ALA A 30 -3.45 -7.11 -11.35
C ALA A 30 -3.02 -6.51 -12.71
N GLU A 31 -3.32 -5.24 -12.92
CA GLU A 31 -2.77 -4.45 -14.03
C GLU A 31 -1.27 -4.23 -13.85
N VAL A 32 -0.86 -3.98 -12.62
CA VAL A 32 0.54 -3.89 -12.20
C VAL A 32 0.66 -4.36 -10.77
N HIS A 33 1.78 -4.99 -10.46
CA HIS A 33 2.14 -5.36 -9.10
C HIS A 33 3.64 -5.18 -8.89
N GLY A 34 4.04 -4.96 -7.67
CA GLY A 34 5.44 -4.76 -7.37
C GLY A 34 5.72 -4.71 -5.88
N GLN A 35 6.95 -4.34 -5.58
CA GLN A 35 7.43 -4.24 -4.21
C GLN A 35 8.51 -3.18 -4.09
N ILE A 36 8.62 -2.65 -2.89
CA ILE A 36 9.75 -1.84 -2.44
C ILE A 36 10.44 -2.62 -1.33
N ASP A 37 11.70 -2.90 -1.50
CA ASP A 37 12.54 -3.63 -0.54
C ASP A 37 13.64 -2.75 0.03
N GLY A 38 14.24 -3.18 1.12
CA GLY A 38 15.35 -2.50 1.76
C GLY A 38 14.99 -1.19 2.44
N ILE A 39 13.71 -0.99 2.81
CA ILE A 39 13.27 0.19 3.54
C ILE A 39 14.03 0.28 4.88
N GLY A 40 14.48 1.47 5.23
CA GLY A 40 15.33 1.73 6.38
C GLY A 40 16.82 1.63 6.11
N THR A 41 17.22 1.39 4.86
CA THR A 41 18.62 1.30 4.42
C THR A 41 18.90 2.18 3.20
N ALA A 42 20.16 2.28 2.80
CA ALA A 42 20.58 2.93 1.57
C ALA A 42 20.31 2.09 0.31
N ALA A 43 19.91 0.81 0.46
CA ALA A 43 19.63 -0.12 -0.62
C ALA A 43 18.14 -0.25 -0.93
N THR A 44 17.34 0.76 -0.62
CA THR A 44 15.90 0.78 -0.92
C THR A 44 15.68 0.82 -2.43
N ARG A 45 14.86 -0.13 -2.93
CA ARG A 45 14.63 -0.30 -4.35
C ARG A 45 13.17 -0.67 -4.64
N MET A 46 12.62 -0.10 -5.71
CA MET A 46 11.30 -0.44 -6.22
C MET A 46 11.42 -1.26 -7.50
N GLU A 47 10.64 -2.33 -7.57
CA GLU A 47 10.48 -3.17 -8.76
C GLU A 47 9.00 -3.42 -9.00
N ALA A 48 8.56 -3.35 -10.27
CA ALA A 48 7.18 -3.61 -10.65
C ALA A 48 7.09 -4.31 -12.00
N HIS A 49 6.04 -5.12 -12.15
CA HIS A 49 5.71 -5.86 -13.37
C HIS A 49 4.27 -5.58 -13.75
N ASP A 50 4.04 -5.44 -15.05
CA ASP A 50 2.69 -5.28 -15.59
C ASP A 50 1.94 -6.63 -15.70
N LYS A 51 0.71 -6.58 -16.20
CA LYS A 51 -0.13 -7.77 -16.39
C LYS A 51 0.44 -8.80 -17.38
N SER A 52 1.36 -8.41 -18.25
CA SER A 52 2.05 -9.33 -19.17
C SER A 52 3.28 -10.00 -18.52
N GLY A 53 3.69 -9.53 -17.34
CA GLY A 53 4.90 -9.94 -16.66
C GLY A 53 6.13 -9.14 -17.06
N GLU A 54 5.98 -8.12 -17.89
CA GLU A 54 7.07 -7.22 -18.26
C GLU A 54 7.43 -6.31 -17.08
N ARG A 55 8.74 -6.15 -16.86
CA ARG A 55 9.25 -5.25 -15.84
C ARG A 55 9.05 -3.80 -16.26
N VAL A 56 8.22 -3.07 -15.55
CA VAL A 56 7.87 -1.66 -15.83
C VAL A 56 8.51 -0.67 -14.87
N ALA A 57 9.11 -1.14 -13.78
CA ALA A 57 9.93 -0.36 -12.88
C ALA A 57 11.04 -1.21 -12.28
N ASP A 58 12.23 -0.65 -12.17
CA ASP A 58 13.38 -1.22 -11.49
C ASP A 58 14.33 -0.08 -11.17
N GLN A 59 14.13 0.56 -10.01
CA GLN A 59 14.83 1.80 -9.67
C GLN A 59 15.14 1.91 -8.18
N PRO A 60 16.29 2.47 -7.80
CA PRO A 60 16.57 2.79 -6.43
C PRO A 60 15.70 3.95 -5.97
N ILE A 61 15.40 3.97 -4.67
CA ILE A 61 14.81 5.13 -4.00
C ILE A 61 15.94 5.83 -3.25
N ALA A 62 16.18 7.10 -3.60
CA ALA A 62 17.29 7.86 -3.06
C ALA A 62 17.15 8.13 -1.56
N GLY A 63 18.24 7.95 -0.82
CA GLY A 63 18.34 8.22 0.60
C GLY A 63 19.21 7.20 1.32
N ASP A 64 19.87 7.60 2.40
CA ASP A 64 20.71 6.71 3.20
C ASP A 64 19.89 5.80 4.12
N LYS A 65 18.69 6.26 4.49
CA LYS A 65 17.79 5.57 5.41
C LYS A 65 16.34 5.90 5.06
N VAL A 66 15.86 5.34 3.97
CA VAL A 66 14.52 5.61 3.43
C VAL A 66 13.45 5.11 4.41
N SER A 67 12.55 6.01 4.82
CA SER A 67 11.40 5.66 5.66
C SER A 67 10.25 5.04 4.85
N HIS A 68 9.29 4.43 5.54
CA HIS A 68 8.06 3.97 4.90
C HIS A 68 7.30 5.12 4.22
N ASP A 69 7.23 6.30 4.84
CA ASP A 69 6.57 7.48 4.26
C ASP A 69 7.23 7.90 2.95
N GLN A 70 8.57 7.95 2.92
CA GLN A 70 9.33 8.24 1.70
C GLN A 70 9.12 7.18 0.62
N ALA A 71 9.01 5.90 1.01
CA ALA A 71 8.74 4.81 0.09
C ALA A 71 7.32 4.91 -0.50
N PHE A 72 6.30 5.23 0.30
CA PHE A 72 4.94 5.47 -0.19
C PHE A 72 4.86 6.67 -1.12
N ASP A 73 5.55 7.75 -0.78
CA ASP A 73 5.62 8.94 -1.63
C ASP A 73 6.24 8.61 -3.01
N ALA A 74 7.35 7.89 -3.02
CA ALA A 74 7.99 7.43 -4.24
C ALA A 74 7.09 6.50 -5.08
N LEU A 75 6.37 5.58 -4.43
CA LEU A 75 5.42 4.70 -5.09
C LEU A 75 4.29 5.47 -5.77
N LEU A 76 3.67 6.41 -5.07
CA LEU A 76 2.56 7.18 -5.63
C LEU A 76 3.03 8.13 -6.73
N LYS A 77 4.20 8.75 -6.58
CA LYS A 77 4.78 9.58 -7.63
C LYS A 77 5.00 8.77 -8.91
N TRP A 78 5.67 7.63 -8.79
CA TRP A 78 5.87 6.72 -9.94
C TRP A 78 4.53 6.31 -10.56
N PHE A 79 3.54 5.96 -9.74
CA PHE A 79 2.23 5.54 -10.22
C PHE A 79 1.53 6.65 -11.01
N LEU A 80 1.54 7.87 -10.51
CA LEU A 80 0.94 9.02 -11.19
C LEU A 80 1.62 9.35 -12.52
N GLU A 81 2.92 9.11 -12.62
CA GLU A 81 3.70 9.34 -13.85
C GLU A 81 3.52 8.20 -14.86
N ALA A 82 3.56 6.95 -14.43
CA ALA A 82 3.51 5.78 -15.30
C ALA A 82 2.09 5.36 -15.70
N TYR A 83 1.10 5.64 -14.85
CA TYR A 83 -0.30 5.22 -15.01
C TYR A 83 -1.26 6.40 -15.06
N THR A 84 -0.92 7.43 -15.83
CA THR A 84 -1.69 8.69 -15.97
C THR A 84 -3.16 8.49 -16.36
N GLY A 85 -3.48 7.40 -17.04
CA GLY A 85 -4.84 7.03 -17.44
C GLY A 85 -5.66 6.34 -16.35
N TRP A 86 -5.10 6.18 -15.14
CA TRP A 86 -5.74 5.47 -14.04
C TRP A 86 -6.14 6.41 -12.89
N HIS A 87 -7.25 6.07 -12.25
CA HIS A 87 -7.73 6.73 -11.04
C HIS A 87 -7.89 5.70 -9.93
N ILE A 88 -7.17 5.88 -8.83
CA ILE A 88 -7.31 5.03 -7.63
C ILE A 88 -8.60 5.45 -6.92
N ILE A 89 -9.56 4.54 -6.82
CA ILE A 89 -10.86 4.79 -6.20
C ILE A 89 -10.99 4.21 -4.80
N ALA A 90 -10.12 3.30 -4.43
CA ALA A 90 -10.06 2.71 -3.10
C ALA A 90 -8.67 2.12 -2.83
N VAL A 91 -8.31 2.02 -1.57
CA VAL A 91 -7.09 1.32 -1.12
C VAL A 91 -7.47 0.22 -0.13
N GLY A 92 -7.01 -0.99 -0.40
CA GLY A 92 -7.12 -2.14 0.49
C GLY A 92 -5.79 -2.39 1.21
N HIS A 93 -5.84 -2.57 2.52
CA HIS A 93 -4.68 -2.87 3.34
C HIS A 93 -4.76 -4.25 3.95
N ARG A 94 -3.65 -4.98 3.94
CA ARG A 94 -3.49 -6.11 4.83
C ARG A 94 -3.12 -5.60 6.22
N VAL A 95 -3.94 -5.98 7.21
CA VAL A 95 -3.70 -5.73 8.63
C VAL A 95 -3.70 -7.05 9.36
N VAL A 96 -2.63 -7.36 10.09
CA VAL A 96 -2.43 -8.69 10.68
C VAL A 96 -3.31 -8.93 11.90
N HIS A 97 -3.78 -7.87 12.58
CA HIS A 97 -4.57 -8.03 13.80
C HIS A 97 -5.72 -7.03 13.89
N GLY A 98 -6.94 -7.57 14.04
CA GLY A 98 -8.16 -6.80 14.27
C GLY A 98 -8.68 -6.87 15.72
N GLY A 99 -7.91 -7.50 16.64
CA GLY A 99 -8.34 -7.79 17.99
C GLY A 99 -9.58 -8.70 18.00
N GLU A 100 -10.42 -8.54 19.00
CA GLU A 100 -11.74 -9.21 19.07
C GLU A 100 -12.82 -8.44 18.33
N ARG A 101 -12.51 -7.24 17.83
CA ARG A 101 -13.46 -6.28 17.28
C ARG A 101 -13.64 -6.39 15.78
N TYR A 102 -12.56 -6.62 15.03
CA TYR A 102 -12.56 -6.66 13.57
C TYR A 102 -12.18 -8.04 13.05
N SER A 103 -13.13 -8.73 12.45
CA SER A 103 -12.95 -10.06 11.84
C SER A 103 -13.32 -10.08 10.34
N LYS A 104 -13.72 -8.92 9.81
CA LYS A 104 -14.16 -8.75 8.41
C LYS A 104 -13.52 -7.50 7.82
N PRO A 105 -13.43 -7.40 6.48
CA PRO A 105 -13.03 -6.16 5.82
C PRO A 105 -13.84 -4.98 6.34
N THR A 106 -13.15 -3.92 6.76
CA THR A 106 -13.74 -2.78 7.44
C THR A 106 -13.29 -1.47 6.79
N LEU A 107 -14.23 -0.58 6.51
CA LEU A 107 -13.91 0.78 6.07
C LEU A 107 -13.19 1.51 7.21
N ILE A 108 -12.05 2.09 6.90
CA ILE A 108 -11.22 2.79 7.88
C ILE A 108 -11.72 4.22 8.03
N ASP A 109 -12.15 4.55 9.24
CA ASP A 109 -12.39 5.90 9.74
C ASP A 109 -11.40 6.21 10.88
N PRO A 110 -11.39 7.44 11.43
CA PRO A 110 -10.51 7.77 12.55
C PRO A 110 -10.65 6.86 13.76
N THR A 111 -11.86 6.40 14.05
CA THR A 111 -12.14 5.48 15.19
C THR A 111 -11.56 4.10 14.94
N VAL A 112 -11.74 3.54 13.73
CA VAL A 112 -11.15 2.26 13.34
C VAL A 112 -9.62 2.33 13.41
N LEU A 113 -9.03 3.41 12.88
CA LEU A 113 -7.58 3.61 12.92
C LEU A 113 -7.03 3.69 14.35
N GLU A 114 -7.74 4.34 15.26
CA GLU A 114 -7.39 4.40 16.68
C GLU A 114 -7.43 3.00 17.31
N HIS A 115 -8.46 2.21 17.04
CA HIS A 115 -8.55 0.83 17.51
C HIS A 115 -7.40 -0.04 16.97
N LEU A 116 -7.11 0.03 15.66
CA LEU A 116 -6.00 -0.71 15.04
C LEU A 116 -4.65 -0.32 15.64
N THR A 117 -4.46 0.97 15.95
CA THR A 117 -3.27 1.46 16.66
C THR A 117 -3.17 0.87 18.06
N GLY A 118 -4.29 0.73 18.78
CA GLY A 118 -4.38 0.11 20.09
C GLY A 118 -4.03 -1.39 20.09
N PHE A 119 -4.06 -2.06 18.95
CA PHE A 119 -3.68 -3.47 18.81
C PHE A 119 -2.19 -3.70 18.53
N ILE A 120 -1.38 -2.64 18.45
CA ILE A 120 0.08 -2.76 18.27
C ILE A 120 0.73 -3.71 19.25
N PRO A 121 0.43 -3.69 20.57
CA PRO A 121 0.99 -4.65 21.51
C PRO A 121 0.69 -6.13 21.22
N LEU A 122 -0.38 -6.42 20.46
CA LEU A 122 -0.75 -7.79 20.08
C LEU A 122 0.06 -8.32 18.90
N ALA A 123 0.59 -7.44 18.06
CA ALA A 123 1.41 -7.79 16.90
C ALA A 123 2.51 -6.72 16.68
N PRO A 124 3.46 -6.57 17.60
CA PRO A 124 4.40 -5.43 17.60
C PRO A 124 5.37 -5.40 16.42
N LEU A 125 5.57 -6.53 15.73
CA LEU A 125 6.47 -6.60 14.56
C LEU A 125 5.79 -6.23 13.24
N HIS A 126 4.46 -6.27 13.17
CA HIS A 126 3.71 -6.08 11.92
C HIS A 126 2.69 -4.93 12.00
N GLN A 127 1.92 -4.85 13.08
CA GLN A 127 0.84 -3.88 13.22
C GLN A 127 1.30 -2.42 13.08
N PRO A 128 2.45 -1.98 13.63
CA PRO A 128 2.92 -0.61 13.45
C PRO A 128 3.11 -0.22 11.99
N HIS A 129 3.62 -1.12 11.17
CA HIS A 129 3.87 -0.87 9.75
C HIS A 129 2.56 -0.87 8.95
N ASN A 130 1.61 -1.73 9.30
CA ASN A 130 0.28 -1.74 8.71
C ASN A 130 -0.44 -0.41 8.98
N VAL A 131 -0.44 0.06 10.22
CA VAL A 131 -1.04 1.34 10.63
C VAL A 131 -0.33 2.53 9.97
N ALA A 132 1.00 2.51 9.90
CA ALA A 132 1.78 3.55 9.23
C ALA A 132 1.42 3.66 7.74
N GLY A 133 1.21 2.54 7.06
CA GLY A 133 0.77 2.50 5.67
C GLY A 133 -0.60 3.16 5.48
N ILE A 134 -1.56 2.87 6.35
CA ILE A 134 -2.89 3.50 6.32
C ILE A 134 -2.78 5.01 6.50
N ARG A 135 -1.97 5.48 7.46
CA ARG A 135 -1.77 6.91 7.72
C ARG A 135 -1.10 7.63 6.57
N ALA A 136 -0.03 7.03 6.02
CA ALA A 136 0.70 7.61 4.89
C ALA A 136 -0.21 7.79 3.67
N LEU A 137 -0.99 6.76 3.30
CA LEU A 137 -1.91 6.85 2.18
C LEU A 137 -3.11 7.75 2.45
N GLY A 138 -3.56 7.85 3.70
CA GLY A 138 -4.58 8.81 4.10
C GLY A 138 -4.13 10.27 3.89
N ASN A 139 -2.86 10.56 4.10
CA ASN A 139 -2.28 11.88 3.85
C ASN A 139 -2.08 12.15 2.35
N LEU A 140 -1.63 11.16 1.59
CA LEU A 140 -1.32 11.29 0.17
C LEU A 140 -2.57 11.21 -0.72
N LEU A 141 -3.59 10.47 -0.30
CA LEU A 141 -4.85 10.25 -1.00
C LEU A 141 -6.05 10.55 -0.06
N PRO A 142 -6.23 11.80 0.40
CA PRO A 142 -7.17 12.13 1.47
C PRO A 142 -8.64 11.87 1.15
N ASN A 143 -8.99 11.83 -0.14
CA ASN A 143 -10.37 11.62 -0.58
C ASN A 143 -10.64 10.18 -1.06
N VAL A 144 -9.67 9.29 -0.90
CA VAL A 144 -9.80 7.89 -1.33
C VAL A 144 -10.12 7.01 -0.12
N PRO A 145 -11.22 6.26 -0.14
CA PRO A 145 -11.57 5.36 0.96
C PRO A 145 -10.53 4.26 1.11
N GLN A 146 -10.24 3.92 2.35
CA GLN A 146 -9.34 2.84 2.71
C GLN A 146 -10.09 1.74 3.46
N ILE A 147 -9.74 0.49 3.18
CA ILE A 147 -10.35 -0.72 3.75
C ILE A 147 -9.22 -1.60 4.30
N ALA A 148 -9.42 -2.15 5.47
CA ALA A 148 -8.49 -3.10 6.09
C ALA A 148 -9.17 -4.44 6.38
#